data_1dfc22e0996bbf0abbe9c9fb39b86622
#
_entry.id   1dfc22e0996bbf0abbe9c9fb39b86622
#
_cell.length_a   1.000
_cell.length_b   1.000
_cell.length_c   1.000
_cell.angle_alpha   90.00
_cell.angle_beta   90.00
_cell.angle_gamma   90.00
#
_symmetry.space_group_name_H-M   'P 1'
#
loop_
_entity.id
_entity.type
_entity.pdbx_description
1 polymer ?
#
loop_
_entity_poly.entity_id
_entity_poly.type
_entity_poly.pdbx_seq_one_letter_code
_entity_poly.pdbx_strand_id
1 'polypeptide(L)'
;MSELTQTAADTVAEVEEIPENLALDIRKLAHDLSNALEVIVQTSYLLGTMELKEPGSDWVRLLDNGVRKALDINLALRTYIKSHSPR
;
A
#
# COMPACT_ATOMS: atom_id res chain seq x y z
N MET A 1 27.25 -23.51 8.48
CA MET A 1 26.96 -23.32 8.33
C MET A 1 26.87 -22.92 7.89
N SER A 2 26.84 -22.71 7.75
CA SER A 2 26.53 -22.25 7.33
C SER A 2 25.88 -22.38 6.87
N GLU A 3 25.51 -22.64 6.70
CA GLU A 3 24.64 -22.66 6.21
C GLU A 3 23.76 -22.18 6.51
N LEU A 4 23.49 -22.07 7.21
CA LEU A 4 22.60 -21.45 7.64
C LEU A 4 22.75 -20.24 7.45
N THR A 5 23.39 -19.86 7.50
CA THR A 5 23.62 -18.70 7.43
C THR A 5 23.58 -18.27 6.19
N GLN A 6 24.08 -18.65 5.62
CA GLN A 6 24.05 -18.33 4.40
C GLN A 6 22.80 -18.30 4.06
N THR A 7 22.24 -18.93 4.69
CA THR A 7 20.99 -19.00 4.40
C THR A 7 20.40 -17.75 4.56
N ALA A 8 20.70 -17.12 5.46
CA ALA A 8 20.06 -15.92 5.68
C ALA A 8 20.32 -15.09 4.51
N ALA A 9 21.46 -14.96 4.21
CA ALA A 9 21.79 -14.14 3.12
C ALA A 9 21.13 -14.72 1.99
N ASP A 10 21.13 -15.93 2.00
CA ASP A 10 20.53 -16.53 0.94
C ASP A 10 19.18 -16.21 0.99
N THR A 11 18.69 -16.21 2.11
CA THR A 11 17.36 -15.96 2.29
C THR A 11 17.02 -14.69 1.69
N VAL A 12 17.85 -13.80 1.79
CA VAL A 12 17.58 -12.54 1.26
C VAL A 12 17.65 -12.68 -0.18
N ALA A 13 18.64 -13.31 -0.56
CA ALA A 13 18.80 -13.49 -1.94
C ALA A 13 17.65 -14.31 -2.35
N GLU A 14 17.21 -15.13 -1.43
CA GLU A 14 16.16 -15.95 -1.74
C GLU A 14 14.93 -15.32 -1.42
N VAL A 15 14.64 -14.24 -2.02
CA VAL A 15 13.41 -13.58 -1.81
C VAL A 15 12.35 -14.57 -2.19
N GLU A 16 11.47 -14.83 -1.30
CA GLU A 16 10.40 -15.73 -1.57
C GLU A 16 9.50 -15.15 -2.62
N GLU A 17 9.19 -15.93 -3.59
CA GLU A 17 8.30 -15.50 -4.64
C GLU A 17 6.87 -15.85 -4.27
N ILE A 18 5.96 -14.99 -4.64
CA ILE A 18 4.55 -15.25 -4.47
C ILE A 18 4.15 -16.22 -5.57
N PRO A 19 3.47 -17.31 -5.27
CA PRO A 19 3.02 -18.23 -6.31
C PRO A 19 2.24 -17.50 -7.38
N GLU A 20 2.46 -17.87 -8.61
CA GLU A 20 1.89 -17.15 -9.74
C GLU A 20 0.37 -16.96 -9.65
N ASN A 21 -0.34 -18.00 -9.29
CA ASN A 21 -1.78 -17.88 -9.20
C ASN A 21 -2.22 -16.90 -8.12
N LEU A 22 -1.44 -16.80 -7.04
CA LEU A 22 -1.78 -15.86 -5.99
C LEU A 22 -1.30 -14.47 -6.36
N ALA A 23 -0.24 -14.37 -7.13
CA ALA A 23 0.27 -13.07 -7.51
C ALA A 23 -0.75 -12.29 -8.33
N LEU A 24 -1.48 -12.99 -9.19
CA LEU A 24 -2.48 -12.32 -10.00
C LEU A 24 -3.63 -11.81 -9.14
N ASP A 25 -4.08 -12.63 -8.21
CA ASP A 25 -5.16 -12.24 -7.32
C ASP A 25 -4.76 -11.08 -6.42
N ILE A 26 -3.53 -11.14 -5.90
CA ILE A 26 -3.05 -10.09 -5.02
C ILE A 26 -2.89 -8.78 -5.79
N ARG A 27 -2.43 -8.86 -7.04
CA ARG A 27 -2.32 -7.66 -7.85
C ARG A 27 -3.69 -7.03 -8.10
N LYS A 28 -4.67 -7.87 -8.36
CA LYS A 28 -6.01 -7.37 -8.60
C LYS A 28 -6.54 -6.68 -7.35
N LEU A 29 -6.31 -7.30 -6.18
CA LEU A 29 -6.76 -6.69 -4.94
C LEU A 29 -6.04 -5.38 -4.65
N ALA A 30 -4.74 -5.33 -4.92
CA ALA A 30 -3.98 -4.10 -4.72
C ALA A 30 -4.47 -3.01 -5.67
N HIS A 31 -4.84 -3.39 -6.89
CA HIS A 31 -5.35 -2.43 -7.86
C HIS A 31 -6.72 -1.91 -7.41
N ASP A 32 -7.57 -2.82 -6.93
CA ASP A 32 -8.89 -2.43 -6.45
C ASP A 32 -8.76 -1.51 -5.24
N LEU A 33 -7.79 -1.80 -4.36
CA LEU A 33 -7.55 -0.96 -3.21
C LEU A 33 -7.07 0.42 -3.66
N SER A 34 -6.20 0.48 -4.66
CA SER A 34 -5.73 1.75 -5.19
C SER A 34 -6.89 2.60 -5.71
N ASN A 35 -7.83 1.95 -6.39
CA ASN A 35 -8.99 2.66 -6.92
C ASN A 35 -9.87 3.20 -5.80
N ALA A 36 -10.05 2.41 -4.76
CA ALA A 36 -10.85 2.85 -3.63
C ALA A 36 -10.19 4.03 -2.92
N LEU A 37 -8.86 3.95 -2.76
CA LEU A 37 -8.13 5.03 -2.12
C LEU A 37 -8.19 6.30 -2.95
N GLU A 38 -8.22 6.17 -4.28
CA GLU A 38 -8.29 7.32 -5.14
C GLU A 38 -9.58 8.09 -4.94
N VAL A 39 -10.69 7.39 -4.75
CA VAL A 39 -11.96 8.02 -4.48
C VAL A 39 -11.89 8.77 -3.16
N ILE A 40 -11.26 8.15 -2.16
CA ILE A 40 -11.16 8.78 -0.84
C ILE A 40 -10.25 10.01 -0.91
N VAL A 41 -9.18 9.93 -1.69
CA VAL A 41 -8.28 11.05 -1.86
C VAL A 41 -9.02 12.23 -2.48
N GLN A 42 -9.80 11.96 -3.52
CA GLN A 42 -10.54 13.03 -4.18
C GLN A 42 -11.59 13.63 -3.26
N THR A 43 -12.27 12.80 -2.51
CA THR A 43 -13.28 13.27 -1.58
C THR A 43 -12.64 14.09 -0.48
N SER A 44 -11.50 13.64 0.02
CA SER A 44 -10.79 14.37 1.06
C SER A 44 -10.35 15.73 0.54
N TYR A 45 -9.88 15.78 -0.70
CA TYR A 45 -9.45 17.03 -1.31
C TYR A 45 -10.64 17.98 -1.42
N LEU A 46 -11.76 17.48 -1.91
CA LEU A 46 -12.95 18.33 -2.07
C LEU A 46 -13.44 18.87 -0.73
N LEU A 47 -13.42 18.03 0.29
CA LEU A 47 -13.83 18.48 1.61
C LEU A 47 -12.87 19.57 2.12
N GLY A 48 -11.60 19.45 1.77
CA GLY A 48 -10.62 20.45 2.19
C GLY A 48 -10.77 21.79 1.51
N THR A 49 -11.54 21.85 0.40
CA THR A 49 -11.76 23.13 -0.27
C THR A 49 -12.98 23.84 0.30
N MET A 50 -13.72 23.18 1.20
CA MET A 50 -14.89 23.82 1.79
C MET A 50 -14.49 24.50 3.08
N GLU A 51 -15.24 25.52 3.42
CA GLU A 51 -14.98 26.21 4.67
C GLU A 51 -15.75 25.45 5.74
N LEU A 52 -15.06 24.68 6.51
CA LEU A 52 -15.68 23.91 7.57
C LEU A 52 -15.34 24.51 8.91
N LYS A 53 -16.34 24.56 9.76
CA LYS A 53 -16.12 25.05 11.11
C LYS A 53 -15.61 23.89 11.96
N GLU A 54 -15.00 24.23 13.09
CA GLU A 54 -14.57 23.25 14.04
C GLU A 54 -15.78 22.53 14.62
N PRO A 55 -15.74 21.24 14.85
CA PRO A 55 -14.55 20.40 14.72
C PRO A 55 -14.40 19.78 13.34
N GLY A 56 -15.24 20.14 12.40
CA GLY A 56 -15.19 19.56 11.06
C GLY A 56 -13.85 19.74 10.39
N SER A 57 -13.24 20.91 10.54
CA SER A 57 -11.96 21.17 9.91
C SER A 57 -10.88 20.27 10.50
N ASP A 58 -10.98 19.96 11.79
CA ASP A 58 -10.00 19.07 12.41
C ASP A 58 -10.19 17.65 11.88
N TRP A 59 -11.41 17.24 11.67
CA TRP A 59 -11.68 15.91 11.15
C TRP A 59 -11.16 15.74 9.73
N VAL A 60 -11.27 16.79 8.92
CA VAL A 60 -10.77 16.75 7.56
C VAL A 60 -9.25 16.63 7.57
N ARG A 61 -8.60 17.32 8.51
CA ARG A 61 -7.15 17.24 8.62
C ARG A 61 -6.72 15.83 9.01
N LEU A 62 -7.49 15.22 9.92
CA LEU A 62 -7.21 13.87 10.36
C LEU A 62 -7.42 12.88 9.21
N LEU A 63 -8.48 13.10 8.43
CA LEU A 63 -8.77 12.27 7.28
C LEU A 63 -7.63 12.36 6.26
N ASP A 64 -7.15 13.57 5.99
CA ASP A 64 -6.09 13.77 5.04
C ASP A 64 -4.83 13.03 5.49
N ASN A 65 -4.50 13.08 6.77
CA ASN A 65 -3.34 12.38 7.29
C ASN A 65 -3.49 10.87 7.14
N GLY A 66 -4.68 10.35 7.40
CA GLY A 66 -4.95 8.92 7.26
C GLY A 66 -4.86 8.47 5.81
N VAL A 67 -5.36 9.30 4.89
CA VAL A 67 -5.32 8.97 3.49
C VAL A 67 -3.89 8.93 2.99
N ARG A 68 -3.06 9.89 3.41
CA ARG A 68 -1.66 9.89 2.99
C ARG A 68 -0.94 8.65 3.48
N LYS A 69 -1.21 8.26 4.72
CA LYS A 69 -0.58 7.07 5.27
C LYS A 69 -1.04 5.83 4.50
N ALA A 70 -2.32 5.77 4.17
CA ALA A 70 -2.86 4.63 3.42
C ALA A 70 -2.26 4.56 2.02
N LEU A 71 -2.03 5.71 1.40
CA LEU A 71 -1.42 5.72 0.07
C LEU A 71 0.02 5.21 0.14
N ASP A 72 0.76 5.60 1.16
CA ASP A 72 2.12 5.14 1.32
C ASP A 72 2.18 3.64 1.53
N ILE A 73 1.27 3.11 2.33
CA ILE A 73 1.21 1.69 2.59
C ILE A 73 0.83 0.95 1.32
N ASN A 74 -0.12 1.50 0.56
CA ASN A 74 -0.54 0.85 -0.68
C ASN A 74 0.60 0.84 -1.70
N LEU A 75 1.38 1.90 -1.74
CA LEU A 75 2.52 1.95 -2.64
C LEU A 75 3.55 0.91 -2.22
N ALA A 76 3.80 0.78 -0.92
CA ALA A 76 4.74 -0.21 -0.42
C ALA A 76 4.27 -1.62 -0.76
N LEU A 77 2.96 -1.86 -0.64
CA LEU A 77 2.39 -3.15 -0.97
C LEU A 77 2.59 -3.47 -2.45
N ARG A 78 2.33 -2.50 -3.32
CA ARG A 78 2.48 -2.73 -4.75
C ARG A 78 3.94 -2.97 -5.12
N THR A 79 4.85 -2.29 -4.47
CA THR A 79 6.27 -2.48 -4.70
C THR A 79 6.68 -3.88 -4.25
N TYR A 80 6.15 -4.31 -3.11
CA TYR A 80 6.45 -5.64 -2.60
C TYR A 80 5.96 -6.71 -3.58
N ILE A 81 4.74 -6.56 -4.06
CA ILE A 81 4.17 -7.52 -4.99
C ILE A 81 5.02 -7.59 -6.25
N LYS A 82 5.44 -6.43 -6.75
CA LYS A 82 6.22 -6.39 -7.97
C LYS A 82 7.57 -7.06 -7.78
N SER A 83 8.18 -6.86 -6.63
CA SER A 83 9.49 -7.43 -6.35
C SER A 83 9.46 -8.92 -6.12
N HIS A 84 8.33 -9.44 -5.67
CA HIS A 84 8.23 -10.84 -5.31
C HIS A 84 7.39 -11.68 -6.27
N SER A 85 6.93 -11.08 -7.35
CA SER A 85 6.14 -11.83 -8.32
C SER A 85 7.05 -12.58 -9.28
N PRO A 86 6.65 -13.75 -9.71
CA PRO A 86 7.47 -14.50 -10.66
C PRO A 86 7.46 -13.81 -12.01
N ARG A 87 8.46 -14.11 -12.77
CA ARG A 87 8.60 -13.48 -14.07
C ARG A 87 7.85 -14.18 -15.15
#